data_9a5c84110f376694022ab6808fbfd355
#
_entry.id   9a5c84110f376694022ab6808fbfd355
#
_cell.length_a   1.000
_cell.length_b   1.000
_cell.length_c   1.000
_cell.angle_alpha   90.00
_cell.angle_beta   90.00
_cell.angle_gamma   90.00
#
_symmetry.space_group_name_H-M   'P 1'
#
loop_
_entity.id
_entity.type
_entity.pdbx_description
1 polymer ?
#
loop_
_entity_poly.entity_id
_entity_poly.type
_entity_poly.pdbx_seq_one_letter_code
_entity_poly.pdbx_strand_id
1 'polypeptide(L)'
;MKAAVYYGVGDVRIEERAIPVAGPNQMVVKIEYCGICGTDVEAYRHGIIKPPIVLGHENVGVVHQVGEGVLGYKVGDRVLCGPPATCSKGCASCKSGRTNICSTGFERTAGIGGPDGGFAEYLLIQDVAHTMILPIPDEVAFEDAVLFDIYCVSLHAIRRSNFKSGDTVVVSGTGPIGLAAMLLLSMAGARKIIALGRTKEKEALAKQFGADAYISTEDCPDIRGEICNILQNEEGADIAFECAGNQKSLLNCIFHTTRNGRQVVLVGTIGEPMDQLVLAQVSPREIDIITSFVYTEEEIGMFLDLLKTSAEIFPAMVTGIISLEELVEKGLARANKGQQMKILLAPGEQK
;
A
#
# COMPACT_ATOMS: atom_id res chain seq x y z
N MET A 1 -24.82 -13.44 5.26
CA MET A 1 -23.94 -12.31 4.96
C MET A 1 -23.81 -12.11 3.48
N LYS A 2 -23.67 -10.85 3.04
CA LYS A 2 -23.31 -10.56 1.65
C LYS A 2 -21.80 -10.61 1.45
N ALA A 3 -21.37 -11.07 0.27
CA ALA A 3 -19.99 -11.10 -0.14
C ALA A 3 -19.85 -10.84 -1.65
N ALA A 4 -18.83 -10.10 -2.06
CA ALA A 4 -18.49 -9.86 -3.47
C ALA A 4 -17.48 -10.91 -3.94
N VAL A 5 -17.92 -11.89 -4.69
CA VAL A 5 -17.13 -13.02 -5.14
C VAL A 5 -16.56 -12.76 -6.53
N TYR A 6 -15.25 -12.80 -6.66
CA TYR A 6 -14.54 -12.70 -7.93
C TYR A 6 -14.51 -14.06 -8.62
N TYR A 7 -15.04 -14.15 -9.85
CA TYR A 7 -15.07 -15.36 -10.69
C TYR A 7 -14.10 -15.31 -11.87
N GLY A 8 -13.45 -14.18 -12.11
CA GLY A 8 -12.51 -13.99 -13.21
C GLY A 8 -12.52 -12.57 -13.74
N VAL A 9 -11.78 -12.34 -14.81
CA VAL A 9 -11.66 -11.01 -15.43
C VAL A 9 -13.03 -10.41 -15.73
N GLY A 10 -13.32 -9.25 -15.16
CA GLY A 10 -14.57 -8.53 -15.32
C GLY A 10 -15.79 -9.15 -14.63
N ASP A 11 -15.65 -10.24 -13.89
CA ASP A 11 -16.75 -10.98 -13.27
C ASP A 11 -16.63 -10.99 -11.73
N VAL A 12 -17.38 -10.09 -11.08
CA VAL A 12 -17.58 -10.05 -9.62
C VAL A 12 -19.08 -10.06 -9.34
N ARG A 13 -19.53 -10.96 -8.47
CA ARG A 13 -20.95 -11.18 -8.15
C ARG A 13 -21.19 -11.01 -6.66
N ILE A 14 -22.28 -10.33 -6.31
CA ILE A 14 -22.73 -10.27 -4.92
C ILE A 14 -23.55 -11.52 -4.61
N GLU A 15 -23.14 -12.23 -3.57
CA GLU A 15 -23.77 -13.47 -3.14
C GLU A 15 -24.19 -13.41 -1.67
N GLU A 16 -25.30 -14.08 -1.36
CA GLU A 16 -25.68 -14.39 0.00
C GLU A 16 -24.97 -15.68 0.44
N ARG A 17 -24.21 -15.59 1.52
CA ARG A 17 -23.46 -16.71 2.11
C ARG A 17 -23.78 -16.85 3.59
N ALA A 18 -23.55 -18.02 4.17
CA ALA A 18 -23.60 -18.19 5.61
C ALA A 18 -22.52 -17.34 6.28
N ILE A 19 -22.82 -16.76 7.45
CA ILE A 19 -21.80 -16.14 8.29
C ILE A 19 -20.81 -17.25 8.70
N PRO A 20 -19.50 -17.08 8.52
CA PRO A 20 -18.52 -18.08 8.91
C PRO A 20 -18.53 -18.30 10.43
N VAL A 21 -18.21 -19.52 10.84
CA VAL A 21 -18.08 -19.89 12.27
C VAL A 21 -16.62 -20.18 12.56
N ALA A 22 -16.06 -19.56 13.59
CA ALA A 22 -14.69 -19.77 13.99
C ALA A 22 -14.47 -21.17 14.59
N GLY A 23 -13.63 -21.97 13.96
CA GLY A 23 -13.08 -23.21 14.50
C GLY A 23 -11.86 -22.95 15.42
N PRO A 24 -11.16 -24.01 15.85
CA PRO A 24 -9.94 -23.86 16.64
C PRO A 24 -8.88 -23.02 15.93
N ASN A 25 -8.23 -22.10 16.66
CA ASN A 25 -7.24 -21.13 16.18
C ASN A 25 -7.73 -20.16 15.09
N GLN A 26 -9.05 -20.03 14.93
CA GLN A 26 -9.70 -19.16 13.97
C GLN A 26 -10.42 -18.00 14.66
N MET A 27 -10.66 -16.94 13.92
CA MET A 27 -11.40 -15.77 14.39
C MET A 27 -12.28 -15.23 13.25
N VAL A 28 -13.47 -14.75 13.58
CA VAL A 28 -14.33 -14.04 12.63
C VAL A 28 -14.32 -12.56 12.99
N VAL A 29 -14.06 -11.73 12.00
CA VAL A 29 -14.11 -10.27 12.10
C VAL A 29 -15.30 -9.76 11.31
N LYS A 30 -16.15 -8.94 11.93
CA LYS A 30 -17.16 -8.15 11.24
C LYS A 30 -16.44 -6.95 10.62
N ILE A 31 -16.47 -6.85 9.31
CA ILE A 31 -15.75 -5.79 8.58
C ILE A 31 -16.52 -4.47 8.70
N GLU A 32 -15.82 -3.44 9.13
CA GLU A 32 -16.31 -2.06 9.12
C GLU A 32 -15.94 -1.40 7.79
N TYR A 33 -14.65 -1.46 7.41
CA TYR A 33 -14.16 -1.03 6.12
C TYR A 33 -13.13 -2.01 5.56
N CYS A 34 -13.13 -2.12 4.23
CA CYS A 34 -12.04 -2.73 3.48
C CYS A 34 -11.53 -1.74 2.43
N GLY A 35 -10.24 -1.45 2.43
CA GLY A 35 -9.62 -0.60 1.41
C GLY A 35 -9.57 -1.32 0.06
N ILE A 36 -9.84 -0.59 -1.03
CA ILE A 36 -9.64 -1.11 -2.39
C ILE A 36 -8.20 -0.80 -2.81
N CYS A 37 -7.45 -1.87 -3.09
CA CYS A 37 -6.06 -1.82 -3.53
C CYS A 37 -5.93 -1.86 -5.05
N GLY A 38 -4.80 -1.37 -5.58
CA GLY A 38 -4.42 -1.60 -6.97
C GLY A 38 -4.38 -3.07 -7.36
N THR A 39 -4.00 -3.97 -6.45
CA THR A 39 -3.99 -5.42 -6.65
C THR A 39 -5.39 -5.98 -6.93
N ASP A 40 -6.44 -5.47 -6.28
CA ASP A 40 -7.83 -5.89 -6.54
C ASP A 40 -8.28 -5.46 -7.93
N VAL A 41 -7.88 -4.26 -8.34
CA VAL A 41 -8.15 -3.71 -9.69
C VAL A 41 -7.42 -4.51 -10.77
N GLU A 42 -6.17 -4.87 -10.54
CA GLU A 42 -5.39 -5.73 -11.45
C GLU A 42 -5.97 -7.15 -11.53
N ALA A 43 -6.44 -7.70 -10.42
CA ALA A 43 -7.16 -8.97 -10.42
C ALA A 43 -8.42 -8.90 -11.28
N TYR A 44 -9.24 -7.87 -11.07
CA TYR A 44 -10.47 -7.67 -11.83
C TYR A 44 -10.22 -7.47 -13.33
N ARG A 45 -9.14 -6.81 -13.73
CA ARG A 45 -8.83 -6.48 -15.13
C ARG A 45 -8.00 -7.52 -15.86
N HIS A 46 -7.05 -8.12 -15.17
CA HIS A 46 -5.99 -8.93 -15.78
C HIS A 46 -5.90 -10.36 -15.25
N GLY A 47 -6.72 -10.72 -14.24
CA GLY A 47 -6.81 -12.09 -13.76
C GLY A 47 -5.58 -12.57 -13.00
N ILE A 48 -4.88 -11.68 -12.30
CA ILE A 48 -3.66 -12.02 -11.56
C ILE A 48 -3.91 -12.86 -10.30
N ILE A 49 -5.17 -12.97 -9.87
CA ILE A 49 -5.61 -13.77 -8.71
C ILE A 49 -6.50 -14.91 -9.20
N LYS A 50 -6.29 -16.10 -8.65
CA LYS A 50 -7.04 -17.30 -9.03
C LYS A 50 -8.46 -17.29 -8.47
N PRO A 51 -9.51 -17.32 -9.32
CA PRO A 51 -10.90 -17.43 -8.88
C PRO A 51 -11.30 -18.89 -8.55
N PRO A 52 -12.45 -19.13 -7.85
CA PRO A 52 -13.29 -18.13 -7.21
C PRO A 52 -12.73 -17.70 -5.85
N ILE A 53 -12.87 -16.41 -5.48
CA ILE A 53 -12.41 -15.88 -4.20
C ILE A 53 -13.13 -14.57 -3.89
N VAL A 54 -13.35 -14.24 -2.61
CA VAL A 54 -13.68 -12.88 -2.18
C VAL A 54 -12.38 -12.09 -2.09
N LEU A 55 -12.26 -10.98 -2.84
CA LEU A 55 -11.09 -10.10 -2.80
C LEU A 55 -11.09 -9.20 -1.55
N GLY A 56 -10.11 -8.29 -1.45
CA GLY A 56 -9.98 -7.32 -0.37
C GLY A 56 -9.09 -7.80 0.77
N HIS A 57 -7.97 -7.12 0.94
CA HIS A 57 -6.91 -7.51 1.90
C HIS A 57 -6.50 -6.40 2.85
N GLU A 58 -7.13 -5.23 2.78
CA GLU A 58 -6.90 -4.09 3.66
C GLU A 58 -8.09 -3.91 4.60
N ASN A 59 -8.14 -4.69 5.69
CA ASN A 59 -9.36 -4.86 6.47
C ASN A 59 -9.27 -4.20 7.85
N VAL A 60 -10.33 -3.51 8.25
CA VAL A 60 -10.54 -3.06 9.62
C VAL A 60 -11.94 -3.44 10.07
N GLY A 61 -12.09 -3.78 11.34
CA GLY A 61 -13.39 -4.19 11.86
C GLY A 61 -13.37 -4.57 13.33
N VAL A 62 -14.41 -5.30 13.74
CA VAL A 62 -14.62 -5.72 15.12
C VAL A 62 -14.66 -7.24 15.21
N VAL A 63 -13.94 -7.80 16.16
CA VAL A 63 -13.96 -9.25 16.43
C VAL A 63 -15.38 -9.68 16.76
N HIS A 64 -15.95 -10.54 15.91
CA HIS A 64 -17.31 -11.08 16.05
C HIS A 64 -17.33 -12.41 16.80
N GLN A 65 -16.36 -13.27 16.52
CA GLN A 65 -16.24 -14.58 17.16
C GLN A 65 -14.76 -14.97 17.29
N VAL A 66 -14.43 -15.63 18.40
CA VAL A 66 -13.09 -16.16 18.70
C VAL A 66 -13.19 -17.66 18.90
N GLY A 67 -12.40 -18.43 18.17
CA GLY A 67 -12.32 -19.89 18.28
C GLY A 67 -11.45 -20.34 19.45
N GLU A 68 -11.55 -21.62 19.79
CA GLU A 68 -10.71 -22.22 20.82
C GLU A 68 -9.21 -22.10 20.47
N GLY A 69 -8.38 -21.81 21.46
CA GLY A 69 -6.92 -21.70 21.30
C GLY A 69 -6.42 -20.33 20.81
N VAL A 70 -7.30 -19.42 20.40
CA VAL A 70 -6.92 -18.04 20.08
C VAL A 70 -6.61 -17.27 21.36
N LEU A 71 -5.44 -16.67 21.43
CA LEU A 71 -4.97 -15.87 22.57
C LEU A 71 -4.84 -14.39 22.16
N GLY A 72 -5.06 -13.50 23.12
CA GLY A 72 -4.85 -12.05 22.94
C GLY A 72 -5.99 -11.28 22.31
N TYR A 73 -7.08 -11.95 21.89
CA TYR A 73 -8.27 -11.32 21.30
C TYR A 73 -9.55 -11.77 21.98
N LYS A 74 -10.55 -10.89 22.03
CA LYS A 74 -11.91 -11.17 22.51
C LYS A 74 -12.95 -10.51 21.60
N VAL A 75 -14.17 -11.00 21.67
CA VAL A 75 -15.34 -10.39 20.98
C VAL A 75 -15.45 -8.91 21.38
N GLY A 76 -15.61 -8.05 20.40
CA GLY A 76 -15.69 -6.61 20.55
C GLY A 76 -14.36 -5.87 20.37
N ASP A 77 -13.22 -6.56 20.29
CA ASP A 77 -11.94 -5.90 20.01
C ASP A 77 -11.95 -5.29 18.60
N ARG A 78 -11.44 -4.08 18.49
CA ARG A 78 -11.22 -3.37 17.23
C ARG A 78 -9.90 -3.82 16.65
N VAL A 79 -9.90 -4.32 15.41
CA VAL A 79 -8.71 -4.90 14.80
C VAL A 79 -8.54 -4.44 13.35
N LEU A 80 -7.29 -4.34 12.92
CA LEU A 80 -6.92 -4.35 11.51
C LEU A 80 -6.36 -5.72 11.14
N CYS A 81 -6.62 -6.16 9.91
CA CYS A 81 -6.14 -7.42 9.36
C CYS A 81 -5.67 -7.20 7.93
N GLY A 82 -4.43 -7.57 7.63
CA GLY A 82 -3.86 -7.34 6.31
C GLY A 82 -2.72 -8.29 5.94
N PRO A 83 -2.11 -8.06 4.77
CA PRO A 83 -0.90 -8.76 4.40
C PRO A 83 0.29 -8.31 5.27
N PRO A 84 1.37 -9.12 5.30
CA PRO A 84 1.43 -10.47 4.78
C PRO A 84 1.00 -11.52 5.80
N ALA A 85 0.49 -12.65 5.33
CA ALA A 85 0.43 -13.84 6.18
C ALA A 85 1.84 -14.47 6.30
N THR A 86 2.07 -15.26 7.36
CA THR A 86 3.34 -15.93 7.61
C THR A 86 3.22 -17.45 7.56
N CYS A 87 4.32 -18.17 7.42
CA CYS A 87 4.29 -19.62 7.44
C CYS A 87 4.52 -20.18 8.84
N SER A 88 3.76 -21.25 9.21
CA SER A 88 3.92 -21.97 10.48
C SER A 88 5.27 -22.70 10.62
N LYS A 89 5.96 -22.97 9.50
CA LYS A 89 7.23 -23.71 9.49
C LYS A 89 8.47 -22.84 9.75
N GLY A 90 8.33 -21.52 9.80
CA GLY A 90 9.43 -20.58 10.00
C GLY A 90 10.47 -20.67 8.87
N CYS A 91 10.12 -20.22 7.67
CA CYS A 91 11.07 -20.12 6.54
C CYS A 91 12.22 -19.14 6.87
N ALA A 92 13.27 -19.12 6.04
CA ALA A 92 14.44 -18.28 6.26
C ALA A 92 14.09 -16.79 6.44
N SER A 93 13.13 -16.28 5.64
CA SER A 93 12.65 -14.91 5.75
C SER A 93 11.96 -14.64 7.10
N CYS A 94 11.03 -15.50 7.52
CA CYS A 94 10.37 -15.36 8.83
C CYS A 94 11.35 -15.43 9.99
N LYS A 95 12.33 -16.36 9.94
CA LYS A 95 13.38 -16.50 10.97
C LYS A 95 14.29 -15.27 11.06
N SER A 96 14.47 -14.53 9.98
CA SER A 96 15.26 -13.29 9.95
C SER A 96 14.43 -12.03 10.22
N GLY A 97 13.17 -12.16 10.64
CA GLY A 97 12.25 -11.03 10.88
C GLY A 97 11.67 -10.39 9.62
N ARG A 98 12.02 -10.89 8.43
CA ARG A 98 11.51 -10.38 7.14
C ARG A 98 10.22 -11.10 6.74
N THR A 99 9.18 -10.95 7.56
CA THR A 99 7.89 -11.64 7.41
C THR A 99 7.16 -11.24 6.13
N ASN A 100 7.36 -10.02 5.67
CA ASN A 100 6.81 -9.46 4.43
C ASN A 100 7.20 -10.23 3.15
N ILE A 101 8.26 -11.00 3.19
CA ILE A 101 8.72 -11.87 2.09
C ILE A 101 8.70 -13.35 2.48
N CYS A 102 7.73 -13.75 3.27
CA CYS A 102 7.52 -15.15 3.62
C CYS A 102 7.30 -15.99 2.35
N SER A 103 7.96 -17.16 2.27
CA SER A 103 7.92 -18.02 1.07
C SER A 103 6.53 -18.53 0.68
N THR A 104 5.58 -18.56 1.61
CA THR A 104 4.17 -18.95 1.39
C THR A 104 3.19 -17.87 1.86
N GLY A 105 3.68 -16.67 2.17
CA GLY A 105 2.85 -15.60 2.73
C GLY A 105 1.73 -15.17 1.77
N PHE A 106 2.07 -15.01 0.50
CA PHE A 106 1.13 -14.59 -0.52
C PHE A 106 -0.05 -15.59 -0.66
N GLU A 107 0.23 -16.89 -0.73
CA GLU A 107 -0.77 -17.95 -0.86
C GLU A 107 -1.72 -18.07 0.35
N ARG A 108 -1.31 -17.52 1.48
CA ARG A 108 -2.06 -17.58 2.76
C ARG A 108 -2.76 -16.27 3.10
N THR A 109 -2.49 -15.22 2.32
CA THR A 109 -3.09 -13.90 2.55
C THR A 109 -4.54 -13.88 2.08
N ALA A 110 -5.45 -13.51 2.97
CA ALA A 110 -6.86 -13.38 2.66
C ALA A 110 -7.10 -12.33 1.56
N GLY A 111 -7.96 -12.66 0.61
CA GLY A 111 -8.30 -11.76 -0.51
C GLY A 111 -7.27 -11.70 -1.63
N ILE A 112 -6.15 -12.47 -1.53
CA ILE A 112 -5.10 -12.51 -2.56
C ILE A 112 -4.77 -13.95 -2.95
N GLY A 113 -4.45 -14.79 -1.99
CA GLY A 113 -3.77 -16.06 -2.28
C GLY A 113 -4.59 -17.33 -2.12
N GLY A 114 -5.74 -17.28 -1.47
CA GLY A 114 -6.54 -18.49 -1.26
C GLY A 114 -7.69 -18.33 -0.29
N PRO A 115 -7.47 -17.83 0.93
CA PRO A 115 -8.58 -17.51 1.83
C PRO A 115 -9.39 -16.33 1.29
N ASP A 116 -10.71 -16.36 1.49
CA ASP A 116 -11.60 -15.25 1.19
C ASP A 116 -11.19 -13.98 1.96
N GLY A 117 -11.32 -12.82 1.33
CA GLY A 117 -10.95 -11.51 1.84
C GLY A 117 -12.14 -10.70 2.38
N GLY A 118 -11.89 -9.39 2.55
CA GLY A 118 -12.80 -8.47 3.23
C GLY A 118 -13.85 -7.78 2.36
N PHE A 119 -13.97 -8.10 1.07
CA PHE A 119 -15.13 -7.61 0.31
C PHE A 119 -16.39 -8.41 0.68
N ALA A 120 -16.64 -8.52 1.97
CA ALA A 120 -17.75 -9.21 2.61
C ALA A 120 -18.06 -8.59 3.98
N GLU A 121 -19.28 -8.80 4.49
CA GLU A 121 -19.66 -8.33 5.83
C GLU A 121 -18.84 -8.97 6.96
N TYR A 122 -18.36 -10.21 6.76
CA TYR A 122 -17.56 -10.96 7.74
C TYR A 122 -16.40 -11.65 7.07
N LEU A 123 -15.24 -11.58 7.72
CA LEU A 123 -13.98 -12.20 7.30
C LEU A 123 -13.61 -13.33 8.28
N LEU A 124 -13.37 -14.53 7.77
CA LEU A 124 -12.81 -15.63 8.55
C LEU A 124 -11.27 -15.57 8.50
N ILE A 125 -10.64 -15.31 9.61
CA ILE A 125 -9.20 -15.50 9.80
C ILE A 125 -8.93 -16.97 10.09
N GLN A 126 -8.36 -17.69 9.14
CA GLN A 126 -8.18 -19.14 9.21
C GLN A 126 -7.06 -19.57 10.16
N ASP A 127 -6.09 -18.72 10.42
CA ASP A 127 -4.93 -19.00 11.27
C ASP A 127 -4.45 -17.71 11.93
N VAL A 128 -4.99 -17.41 13.13
CA VAL A 128 -4.72 -16.16 13.85
C VAL A 128 -3.22 -15.97 14.15
N ALA A 129 -2.53 -17.07 14.50
CA ALA A 129 -1.11 -17.00 14.85
C ALA A 129 -0.18 -16.64 13.68
N HIS A 130 -0.65 -16.81 12.45
CA HIS A 130 0.14 -16.60 11.24
C HIS A 130 -0.47 -15.56 10.29
N THR A 131 -1.51 -14.86 10.73
CA THR A 131 -2.10 -13.72 10.03
C THR A 131 -1.71 -12.44 10.74
N MET A 132 -1.41 -11.39 9.98
CA MET A 132 -1.14 -10.08 10.54
C MET A 132 -2.43 -9.45 11.03
N ILE A 133 -2.55 -9.31 12.34
CA ILE A 133 -3.71 -8.73 13.03
C ILE A 133 -3.17 -7.86 14.16
N LEU A 134 -3.58 -6.58 14.20
CA LEU A 134 -3.21 -5.68 15.28
C LEU A 134 -4.46 -5.02 15.87
N PRO A 135 -4.49 -4.79 17.20
CA PRO A 135 -5.55 -4.02 17.82
C PRO A 135 -5.48 -2.55 17.36
N ILE A 136 -6.63 -1.96 17.07
CA ILE A 136 -6.78 -0.54 16.76
C ILE A 136 -7.07 0.20 18.06
N PRO A 137 -6.27 1.21 18.47
CA PRO A 137 -6.55 2.03 19.63
C PRO A 137 -7.93 2.69 19.54
N ASP A 138 -8.59 2.88 20.70
CA ASP A 138 -9.96 3.44 20.72
C ASP A 138 -10.05 4.85 20.15
N GLU A 139 -8.96 5.63 20.26
CA GLU A 139 -8.85 7.00 19.75
C GLU A 139 -8.71 7.08 18.23
N VAL A 140 -8.33 5.98 17.56
CA VAL A 140 -8.10 5.93 16.11
C VAL A 140 -9.39 5.54 15.38
N ALA A 141 -9.83 6.36 14.43
CA ALA A 141 -10.99 6.04 13.59
C ALA A 141 -10.69 4.87 12.65
N PHE A 142 -11.70 4.08 12.28
CA PHE A 142 -11.53 2.99 11.33
C PHE A 142 -11.14 3.50 9.94
N GLU A 143 -11.67 4.65 9.53
CA GLU A 143 -11.37 5.33 8.27
C GLU A 143 -9.90 5.74 8.13
N ASP A 144 -9.25 6.04 9.26
CA ASP A 144 -7.82 6.34 9.30
C ASP A 144 -7.00 5.05 9.41
N ALA A 145 -7.42 4.13 10.29
CA ALA A 145 -6.71 2.87 10.48
C ALA A 145 -6.62 2.02 9.21
N VAL A 146 -7.67 2.03 8.35
CA VAL A 146 -7.69 1.26 7.09
C VAL A 146 -6.66 1.75 6.06
N LEU A 147 -6.09 2.94 6.25
CA LEU A 147 -5.00 3.48 5.42
C LEU A 147 -3.65 2.83 5.72
N PHE A 148 -3.59 1.90 6.66
CA PHE A 148 -2.36 1.23 7.08
C PHE A 148 -1.55 0.67 5.90
N ASP A 149 -2.21 0.05 4.92
CA ASP A 149 -1.50 -0.55 3.78
C ASP A 149 -0.69 0.50 3.01
N ILE A 150 -1.30 1.64 2.69
CA ILE A 150 -0.65 2.73 1.96
C ILE A 150 0.55 3.30 2.74
N TYR A 151 0.34 3.63 4.01
CA TYR A 151 1.37 4.26 4.82
C TYR A 151 2.48 3.28 5.20
N CYS A 152 2.14 2.02 5.50
CA CYS A 152 3.13 1.02 5.88
C CYS A 152 4.00 0.57 4.69
N VAL A 153 3.46 0.45 3.47
CA VAL A 153 4.27 0.24 2.25
C VAL A 153 5.28 1.36 2.07
N SER A 154 4.85 2.61 2.23
CA SER A 154 5.73 3.78 2.12
C SER A 154 6.77 3.83 3.24
N LEU A 155 6.36 3.58 4.47
CA LEU A 155 7.24 3.54 5.64
C LEU A 155 8.30 2.44 5.51
N HIS A 156 7.89 1.25 5.08
CA HIS A 156 8.81 0.14 4.82
C HIS A 156 9.85 0.50 3.76
N ALA A 157 9.44 1.16 2.67
CA ALA A 157 10.35 1.61 1.63
C ALA A 157 11.39 2.61 2.17
N ILE A 158 10.96 3.57 3.00
CA ILE A 158 11.84 4.54 3.64
C ILE A 158 12.82 3.83 4.60
N ARG A 159 12.35 2.92 5.44
CA ARG A 159 13.19 2.14 6.38
C ARG A 159 14.17 1.20 5.68
N ARG A 160 13.81 0.69 4.50
CA ARG A 160 14.72 -0.12 3.68
C ARG A 160 15.78 0.70 2.97
N SER A 161 15.55 1.98 2.78
CA SER A 161 16.48 2.88 2.12
C SER A 161 17.64 3.28 3.06
N ASN A 162 18.62 3.95 2.50
CA ASN A 162 19.69 4.60 3.27
C ASN A 162 19.37 6.09 3.55
N PHE A 163 18.10 6.48 3.47
CA PHE A 163 17.62 7.84 3.74
C PHE A 163 18.05 8.32 5.12
N LYS A 164 18.46 9.57 5.19
CA LYS A 164 18.80 10.29 6.42
C LYS A 164 18.12 11.65 6.43
N SER A 165 17.78 12.13 7.63
CA SER A 165 17.33 13.51 7.80
C SER A 165 18.35 14.47 7.19
N GLY A 166 17.86 15.44 6.41
CA GLY A 166 18.69 16.36 5.63
C GLY A 166 18.94 15.94 4.18
N ASP A 167 18.61 14.72 3.76
CA ASP A 167 18.71 14.30 2.35
C ASP A 167 17.69 15.04 1.47
N THR A 168 18.03 15.22 0.21
CA THR A 168 17.12 15.64 -0.85
C THR A 168 16.52 14.42 -1.52
N VAL A 169 15.21 14.44 -1.72
CA VAL A 169 14.45 13.29 -2.18
C VAL A 169 13.61 13.62 -3.41
N VAL A 170 13.59 12.71 -4.37
CA VAL A 170 12.61 12.72 -5.46
C VAL A 170 11.62 11.57 -5.24
N VAL A 171 10.33 11.85 -5.31
CA VAL A 171 9.27 10.83 -5.31
C VAL A 171 8.59 10.86 -6.66
N SER A 172 8.79 9.79 -7.44
CA SER A 172 8.18 9.63 -8.77
C SER A 172 6.89 8.84 -8.67
N GLY A 173 5.78 9.52 -8.93
CA GLY A 173 4.42 9.01 -8.76
C GLY A 173 3.66 9.76 -7.66
N THR A 174 2.50 10.32 -8.04
CA THR A 174 1.61 11.08 -7.15
C THR A 174 0.29 10.33 -6.91
N GLY A 175 0.39 9.01 -6.85
CA GLY A 175 -0.63 8.09 -6.34
C GLY A 175 -0.60 8.01 -4.80
N PRO A 176 -1.50 7.22 -4.19
CA PRO A 176 -1.58 7.10 -2.73
C PRO A 176 -0.23 6.78 -2.05
N ILE A 177 0.51 5.81 -2.59
CA ILE A 177 1.82 5.40 -2.04
C ILE A 177 2.84 6.55 -2.11
N GLY A 178 2.93 7.24 -3.26
CA GLY A 178 3.88 8.36 -3.40
C GLY A 178 3.54 9.54 -2.50
N LEU A 179 2.25 9.86 -2.32
CA LEU A 179 1.81 10.91 -1.40
C LEU A 179 2.12 10.53 0.06
N ALA A 180 1.83 9.30 0.47
CA ALA A 180 2.19 8.83 1.80
C ALA A 180 3.72 8.87 2.01
N ALA A 181 4.51 8.49 1.01
CA ALA A 181 5.96 8.59 1.07
C ALA A 181 6.45 10.03 1.24
N MET A 182 5.86 11.00 0.50
CA MET A 182 6.20 12.43 0.66
C MET A 182 5.93 12.92 2.07
N LEU A 183 4.74 12.60 2.63
CA LEU A 183 4.39 12.99 4.00
C LEU A 183 5.37 12.41 5.02
N LEU A 184 5.60 11.10 4.97
CA LEU A 184 6.50 10.42 5.90
C LEU A 184 7.95 10.90 5.78
N LEU A 185 8.45 11.17 4.58
CA LEU A 185 9.77 11.74 4.36
C LEU A 185 9.88 13.18 4.90
N SER A 186 8.84 13.99 4.75
CA SER A 186 8.76 15.32 5.34
C SER A 186 8.83 15.24 6.87
N MET A 187 8.04 14.36 7.49
CA MET A 187 8.07 14.12 8.94
C MET A 187 9.43 13.59 9.42
N ALA A 188 10.11 12.79 8.59
CA ALA A 188 11.43 12.26 8.88
C ALA A 188 12.59 13.26 8.64
N GLY A 189 12.27 14.49 8.23
CA GLY A 189 13.23 15.59 8.08
C GLY A 189 13.99 15.59 6.76
N ALA A 190 13.37 15.18 5.66
CA ALA A 190 13.92 15.43 4.33
C ALA A 190 14.15 16.94 4.13
N ARG A 191 15.32 17.32 3.60
CA ARG A 191 15.67 18.72 3.37
C ARG A 191 14.85 19.34 2.24
N LYS A 192 14.55 18.55 1.23
CA LYS A 192 13.78 18.94 0.05
C LYS A 192 13.13 17.72 -0.58
N ILE A 193 11.83 17.80 -0.85
CA ILE A 193 11.06 16.76 -1.53
C ILE A 193 10.56 17.29 -2.87
N ILE A 194 10.95 16.66 -3.96
CA ILE A 194 10.49 16.95 -5.31
C ILE A 194 9.56 15.85 -5.77
N ALA A 195 8.31 16.18 -6.06
CA ALA A 195 7.35 15.25 -6.63
C ALA A 195 7.45 15.23 -8.15
N LEU A 196 7.52 14.05 -8.75
CA LEU A 196 7.31 13.86 -10.18
C LEU A 196 5.92 13.29 -10.42
N GLY A 197 5.07 14.04 -11.10
CA GLY A 197 3.76 13.59 -11.55
C GLY A 197 3.63 13.65 -13.05
N ARG A 198 2.61 12.98 -13.61
CA ARG A 198 2.38 12.98 -15.05
C ARG A 198 1.95 14.35 -15.55
N THR A 199 0.93 14.93 -14.91
CA THR A 199 0.32 16.23 -15.26
C THR A 199 0.31 17.16 -14.07
N LYS A 200 0.06 18.46 -14.27
CA LYS A 200 0.01 19.48 -13.20
C LYS A 200 -1.18 19.36 -12.24
N GLU A 201 -2.19 18.58 -12.58
CA GLU A 201 -3.43 18.48 -11.80
C GLU A 201 -3.21 18.06 -10.33
N LYS A 202 -2.15 17.30 -10.06
CA LYS A 202 -1.83 16.81 -8.71
C LYS A 202 -0.80 17.63 -7.95
N GLU A 203 -0.37 18.77 -8.49
CA GLU A 203 0.64 19.62 -7.84
C GLU A 203 0.19 20.10 -6.45
N ALA A 204 -1.02 20.66 -6.36
CA ALA A 204 -1.55 21.16 -5.09
C ALA A 204 -1.66 20.04 -4.03
N LEU A 205 -2.10 18.85 -4.46
CA LEU A 205 -2.20 17.68 -3.61
C LEU A 205 -0.81 17.20 -3.14
N ALA A 206 0.17 17.11 -4.03
CA ALA A 206 1.54 16.72 -3.67
C ALA A 206 2.15 17.68 -2.64
N LYS A 207 1.92 19.00 -2.79
CA LYS A 207 2.36 20.01 -1.82
C LYS A 207 1.66 19.86 -0.46
N GLN A 208 0.36 19.51 -0.45
CA GLN A 208 -0.35 19.22 0.79
C GLN A 208 0.26 18.02 1.54
N PHE A 209 0.82 17.05 0.82
CA PHE A 209 1.53 15.91 1.36
C PHE A 209 3.03 16.12 1.58
N GLY A 210 3.50 17.36 1.59
CA GLY A 210 4.87 17.71 1.98
C GLY A 210 5.87 17.85 0.84
N ALA A 211 5.45 17.82 -0.44
CA ALA A 211 6.35 18.15 -1.53
C ALA A 211 6.66 19.65 -1.55
N ASP A 212 7.94 20.00 -1.60
CA ASP A 212 8.41 21.38 -1.76
C ASP A 212 8.29 21.88 -3.19
N ALA A 213 8.44 20.98 -4.15
CA ALA A 213 8.36 21.27 -5.57
C ALA A 213 7.69 20.13 -6.34
N TYR A 214 7.15 20.47 -7.50
CA TYR A 214 6.46 19.54 -8.38
C TYR A 214 6.92 19.72 -9.83
N ILE A 215 7.21 18.61 -10.50
CA ILE A 215 7.57 18.57 -11.92
C ILE A 215 6.54 17.71 -12.65
N SER A 216 5.87 18.29 -13.66
CA SER A 216 5.04 17.55 -14.61
C SER A 216 5.94 16.88 -15.65
N THR A 217 5.97 15.56 -15.68
CA THR A 217 6.84 14.81 -16.60
C THR A 217 6.36 14.83 -18.06
N GLU A 218 5.11 15.23 -18.32
CA GLU A 218 4.61 15.46 -19.69
C GLU A 218 4.98 16.85 -20.22
N ASP A 219 5.07 17.84 -19.33
CA ASP A 219 5.33 19.23 -19.71
C ASP A 219 6.82 19.63 -19.61
N CYS A 220 7.63 18.85 -18.89
CA CYS A 220 9.03 19.15 -18.65
C CYS A 220 9.96 18.33 -19.60
N PRO A 221 10.57 18.96 -20.59
CA PRO A 221 11.46 18.27 -21.53
C PRO A 221 12.82 17.91 -20.92
N ASP A 222 13.27 18.64 -19.89
CA ASP A 222 14.52 18.40 -19.17
C ASP A 222 14.28 18.26 -17.67
N ILE A 223 13.86 17.07 -17.25
CA ILE A 223 13.60 16.73 -15.84
C ILE A 223 14.87 16.91 -15.01
N ARG A 224 16.04 16.52 -15.53
CA ARG A 224 17.30 16.62 -14.81
C ARG A 224 17.70 18.07 -14.55
N GLY A 225 17.67 18.90 -15.59
CA GLY A 225 17.98 20.33 -15.45
C GLY A 225 17.07 21.02 -14.45
N GLU A 226 15.76 20.71 -14.48
CA GLU A 226 14.80 21.28 -13.53
C GLU A 226 15.07 20.83 -12.08
N ILE A 227 15.39 19.55 -11.84
CA ILE A 227 15.78 19.07 -10.51
C ILE A 227 17.05 19.77 -10.02
N CYS A 228 18.07 19.89 -10.88
CA CYS A 228 19.31 20.58 -10.53
C CYS A 228 19.06 22.05 -10.19
N ASN A 229 18.20 22.74 -10.93
CA ASN A 229 17.78 24.12 -10.65
C ASN A 229 17.09 24.23 -9.29
N ILE A 230 16.12 23.35 -8.99
CA ILE A 230 15.40 23.32 -7.71
C ILE A 230 16.33 23.05 -6.53
N LEU A 231 17.26 22.11 -6.71
CA LEU A 231 18.23 21.72 -5.69
C LEU A 231 19.44 22.64 -5.59
N GLN A 232 19.63 23.53 -6.57
CA GLN A 232 20.79 24.41 -6.69
C GLN A 232 22.13 23.60 -6.71
N ASN A 233 22.15 22.49 -7.43
CA ASN A 233 23.31 21.63 -7.64
C ASN A 233 23.29 21.05 -9.05
N GLU A 234 24.40 20.45 -9.51
CA GLU A 234 24.53 19.81 -10.82
C GLU A 234 24.41 18.29 -10.77
N GLU A 235 24.26 17.71 -9.58
CA GLU A 235 24.37 16.27 -9.36
C GLU A 235 23.01 15.55 -9.30
N GLY A 236 21.95 16.22 -8.84
CA GLY A 236 20.61 15.64 -8.60
C GLY A 236 20.33 15.36 -7.13
N ALA A 237 19.36 14.51 -6.87
CA ALA A 237 18.89 14.19 -5.51
C ALA A 237 19.72 13.07 -4.87
N ASP A 238 19.67 13.04 -3.52
CA ASP A 238 20.32 11.98 -2.73
C ASP A 238 19.62 10.64 -2.89
N ILE A 239 18.30 10.63 -2.95
CA ILE A 239 17.49 9.42 -3.05
C ILE A 239 16.31 9.65 -3.98
N ALA A 240 15.92 8.63 -4.74
CA ALA A 240 14.70 8.63 -5.51
C ALA A 240 13.82 7.43 -5.13
N PHE A 241 12.52 7.66 -4.91
CA PHE A 241 11.50 6.63 -4.69
C PHE A 241 10.63 6.52 -5.94
N GLU A 242 10.62 5.33 -6.55
CA GLU A 242 9.74 5.00 -7.66
C GLU A 242 8.42 4.44 -7.11
N CYS A 243 7.33 5.20 -7.19
CA CYS A 243 6.01 4.87 -6.67
C CYS A 243 4.91 4.82 -7.75
N ALA A 244 5.26 5.00 -9.03
CA ALA A 244 4.30 5.01 -10.13
C ALA A 244 4.08 3.63 -10.76
N GLY A 245 5.01 2.69 -10.56
CA GLY A 245 4.91 1.32 -11.04
C GLY A 245 5.00 1.18 -12.55
N ASN A 246 5.83 1.99 -13.23
CA ASN A 246 6.03 1.86 -14.67
C ASN A 246 7.48 2.11 -15.07
N GLN A 247 7.85 1.56 -16.24
CA GLN A 247 9.21 1.62 -16.79
C GLN A 247 9.75 3.06 -16.92
N LYS A 248 8.95 3.98 -17.45
CA LYS A 248 9.38 5.38 -17.66
C LYS A 248 9.72 6.06 -16.33
N SER A 249 8.94 5.82 -15.30
CA SER A 249 9.16 6.37 -13.97
C SER A 249 10.48 5.87 -13.36
N LEU A 250 10.75 4.55 -13.46
CA LEU A 250 12.00 3.97 -12.96
C LEU A 250 13.22 4.51 -13.73
N LEU A 251 13.13 4.60 -15.05
CA LEU A 251 14.21 5.20 -15.86
C LEU A 251 14.46 6.66 -15.49
N ASN A 252 13.40 7.44 -15.26
CA ASN A 252 13.55 8.81 -14.75
C ASN A 252 14.29 8.82 -13.41
N CYS A 253 13.94 7.97 -12.46
CA CYS A 253 14.63 7.87 -11.18
C CYS A 253 16.11 7.56 -11.35
N ILE A 254 16.46 6.59 -12.20
CA ILE A 254 17.84 6.17 -12.43
C ILE A 254 18.65 7.25 -13.16
N PHE A 255 18.15 7.79 -14.28
CA PHE A 255 18.95 8.59 -15.19
C PHE A 255 18.81 10.10 -14.99
N HIS A 256 17.67 10.56 -14.51
CA HIS A 256 17.37 11.98 -14.46
C HIS A 256 17.31 12.58 -13.06
N THR A 257 17.07 11.78 -12.02
CA THR A 257 16.83 12.33 -10.68
C THR A 257 17.96 12.08 -9.69
N THR A 258 18.53 10.88 -9.67
CA THR A 258 19.47 10.45 -8.64
C THR A 258 20.90 10.80 -9.02
N ARG A 259 21.69 11.33 -8.08
CA ARG A 259 23.10 11.55 -8.26
C ARG A 259 23.92 10.26 -8.12
N ASN A 260 25.18 10.29 -8.59
CA ASN A 260 26.05 9.11 -8.54
C ASN A 260 26.33 8.64 -7.10
N GLY A 261 26.53 7.34 -6.94
CA GLY A 261 26.81 6.71 -5.64
C GLY A 261 25.62 6.74 -4.67
N ARG A 262 24.40 6.91 -5.19
CA ARG A 262 23.18 7.04 -4.38
C ARG A 262 22.14 6.01 -4.78
N GLN A 263 20.95 6.08 -4.18
CA GLN A 263 19.99 4.99 -4.17
C GLN A 263 18.67 5.32 -4.88
N VAL A 264 18.18 4.36 -5.64
CA VAL A 264 16.80 4.33 -6.17
C VAL A 264 16.03 3.22 -5.45
N VAL A 265 14.91 3.56 -4.86
CA VAL A 265 14.01 2.63 -4.16
C VAL A 265 12.82 2.34 -5.07
N LEU A 266 12.70 1.10 -5.53
CA LEU A 266 11.57 0.64 -6.33
C LEU A 266 10.46 0.16 -5.38
N VAL A 267 9.37 0.91 -5.34
CA VAL A 267 8.18 0.64 -4.52
C VAL A 267 7.00 0.20 -5.39
N GLY A 268 6.85 0.85 -6.54
CA GLY A 268 5.80 0.52 -7.51
C GLY A 268 6.01 -0.85 -8.14
N THR A 269 4.91 -1.56 -8.43
CA THR A 269 4.97 -2.86 -9.12
C THR A 269 4.99 -2.63 -10.62
N ILE A 270 6.13 -2.95 -11.28
CA ILE A 270 6.29 -2.89 -12.74
C ILE A 270 6.02 -4.28 -13.29
N GLY A 271 4.86 -4.46 -13.95
CA GLY A 271 4.43 -5.75 -14.50
C GLY A 271 4.92 -6.02 -15.94
N GLU A 272 5.58 -5.06 -16.57
CA GLU A 272 6.06 -5.14 -17.96
C GLU A 272 7.59 -5.32 -18.05
N PRO A 273 8.11 -5.94 -19.11
CA PRO A 273 9.55 -6.05 -19.34
C PRO A 273 10.22 -4.69 -19.46
N MET A 274 11.49 -4.60 -19.02
CA MET A 274 12.29 -3.39 -19.08
C MET A 274 13.14 -3.36 -20.36
N ASP A 275 12.64 -2.76 -21.43
CA ASP A 275 13.31 -2.77 -22.75
C ASP A 275 14.42 -1.73 -22.90
N GLN A 276 14.43 -0.70 -22.05
CA GLN A 276 15.30 0.48 -22.22
C GLN A 276 16.37 0.63 -21.12
N LEU A 277 16.50 -0.34 -20.22
CA LEU A 277 17.50 -0.31 -19.16
C LEU A 277 18.84 -0.80 -19.68
N VAL A 278 19.75 0.13 -19.95
CA VAL A 278 21.13 -0.17 -20.37
C VAL A 278 22.05 -0.14 -19.15
N LEU A 279 22.37 -1.30 -18.60
CA LEU A 279 23.19 -1.43 -17.39
C LEU A 279 24.57 -0.79 -17.52
N ALA A 280 25.15 -0.76 -18.73
CA ALA A 280 26.40 -0.05 -19.00
C ALA A 280 26.35 1.47 -18.73
N GLN A 281 25.17 2.05 -18.63
CA GLN A 281 24.97 3.45 -18.24
C GLN A 281 24.73 3.61 -16.73
N VAL A 282 24.33 2.55 -16.03
CA VAL A 282 24.07 2.54 -14.57
C VAL A 282 25.35 2.25 -13.79
N SER A 283 26.11 1.24 -14.22
CA SER A 283 27.30 0.77 -13.51
C SER A 283 28.35 1.87 -13.21
N PRO A 284 28.70 2.78 -14.16
CA PRO A 284 29.69 3.83 -13.87
C PRO A 284 29.22 4.87 -12.85
N ARG A 285 27.91 4.88 -12.55
CA ARG A 285 27.31 5.81 -11.60
C ARG A 285 27.20 5.21 -10.19
N GLU A 286 27.49 3.92 -10.02
CA GLU A 286 27.38 3.19 -8.75
C GLU A 286 26.03 3.44 -8.02
N ILE A 287 24.93 3.45 -8.78
CA ILE A 287 23.58 3.62 -8.21
C ILE A 287 23.10 2.28 -7.66
N ASP A 288 22.74 2.28 -6.39
CA ASP A 288 22.03 1.17 -5.76
C ASP A 288 20.55 1.17 -6.17
N ILE A 289 20.09 0.10 -6.81
CA ILE A 289 18.66 -0.11 -7.06
C ILE A 289 18.16 -1.14 -6.07
N ILE A 290 17.35 -0.72 -5.09
CA ILE A 290 16.75 -1.61 -4.11
C ILE A 290 15.25 -1.74 -4.33
N THR A 291 14.72 -2.90 -3.99
CA THR A 291 13.27 -3.15 -4.04
C THR A 291 12.67 -3.10 -2.63
N SER A 292 11.46 -2.61 -2.51
CA SER A 292 10.64 -2.67 -1.32
C SER A 292 9.35 -3.42 -1.62
N PHE A 293 8.90 -4.27 -0.70
CA PHE A 293 7.69 -5.07 -0.92
C PHE A 293 6.91 -5.21 0.37
N VAL A 294 5.65 -4.76 0.35
CA VAL A 294 4.74 -4.83 1.49
C VAL A 294 5.36 -4.18 2.74
N TYR A 295 5.17 -4.70 3.93
CA TYR A 295 5.63 -4.21 5.24
C TYR A 295 5.65 -5.35 6.25
N THR A 296 6.13 -5.08 7.45
CA THR A 296 6.08 -6.00 8.59
C THR A 296 5.08 -5.48 9.64
N GLU A 297 4.82 -6.27 10.66
CA GLU A 297 3.99 -5.87 11.80
C GLU A 297 4.51 -4.62 12.51
N GLU A 298 5.84 -4.44 12.54
CA GLU A 298 6.48 -3.29 13.17
C GLU A 298 6.05 -1.97 12.52
N GLU A 299 5.99 -1.88 11.17
CA GLU A 299 5.55 -0.67 10.49
C GLU A 299 4.08 -0.36 10.76
N ILE A 300 3.23 -1.37 10.93
CA ILE A 300 1.83 -1.13 11.30
C ILE A 300 1.74 -0.56 12.71
N GLY A 301 2.48 -1.12 13.67
CA GLY A 301 2.56 -0.58 15.02
C GLY A 301 2.98 0.88 15.02
N MET A 302 4.05 1.23 14.28
CA MET A 302 4.53 2.61 14.12
C MET A 302 3.44 3.52 13.51
N PHE A 303 2.72 3.05 12.51
CA PHE A 303 1.64 3.83 11.88
C PHE A 303 0.49 4.10 12.85
N LEU A 304 0.03 3.09 13.60
CA LEU A 304 -1.01 3.26 14.60
C LEU A 304 -0.59 4.22 15.72
N ASP A 305 0.67 4.17 16.15
CA ASP A 305 1.22 5.13 17.13
C ASP A 305 1.27 6.56 16.57
N LEU A 306 1.60 6.73 15.29
CA LEU A 306 1.54 8.03 14.62
C LEU A 306 0.11 8.56 14.55
N LEU A 307 -0.87 7.74 14.18
CA LEU A 307 -2.28 8.13 14.16
C LEU A 307 -2.77 8.53 15.56
N LYS A 308 -2.38 7.81 16.59
CA LYS A 308 -2.76 8.10 17.97
C LYS A 308 -2.23 9.46 18.46
N THR A 309 -1.04 9.85 18.03
CA THR A 309 -0.33 11.03 18.55
C THR A 309 -0.40 12.25 17.63
N SER A 310 -0.71 12.08 16.37
CA SER A 310 -0.53 13.09 15.33
C SER A 310 -1.51 12.92 14.16
N ALA A 311 -2.74 12.45 14.42
CA ALA A 311 -3.73 12.19 13.37
C ALA A 311 -4.01 13.44 12.50
N GLU A 312 -3.94 14.64 13.09
CA GLU A 312 -4.18 15.92 12.40
C GLU A 312 -3.14 16.25 11.31
N ILE A 313 -1.98 15.59 11.33
CA ILE A 313 -0.92 15.78 10.31
C ILE A 313 -1.27 15.03 9.01
N PHE A 314 -2.14 14.01 9.08
CA PHE A 314 -2.49 13.20 7.93
C PHE A 314 -3.57 13.88 7.09
N PRO A 315 -3.25 14.36 5.87
CA PRO A 315 -4.26 14.91 4.98
C PRO A 315 -5.28 13.84 4.56
N ALA A 316 -6.51 14.25 4.31
CA ALA A 316 -7.57 13.35 3.87
C ALA A 316 -7.16 12.60 2.59
N MET A 317 -7.10 11.28 2.67
CA MET A 317 -6.76 10.41 1.54
C MET A 317 -7.97 9.60 1.04
N VAL A 318 -8.96 9.39 1.89
CA VAL A 318 -10.22 8.71 1.51
C VAL A 318 -11.04 9.64 0.63
N THR A 319 -11.31 9.22 -0.61
CA THR A 319 -12.06 10.00 -1.61
C THR A 319 -13.45 9.45 -1.87
N GLY A 320 -13.81 8.35 -1.25
CA GLY A 320 -15.15 7.76 -1.33
C GLY A 320 -15.31 6.56 -0.42
N ILE A 321 -16.53 6.40 0.08
CA ILE A 321 -16.98 5.20 0.79
C ILE A 321 -18.14 4.65 -0.02
N ILE A 322 -18.10 3.36 -0.34
CA ILE A 322 -19.06 2.69 -1.22
C ILE A 322 -19.62 1.41 -0.58
N SER A 323 -20.79 0.98 -1.01
CA SER A 323 -21.39 -0.30 -0.62
C SER A 323 -20.86 -1.47 -1.47
N LEU A 324 -21.21 -2.71 -1.08
CA LEU A 324 -20.90 -3.91 -1.87
C LEU A 324 -21.51 -3.85 -3.28
N GLU A 325 -22.74 -3.35 -3.40
CA GLU A 325 -23.47 -3.22 -4.66
C GLU A 325 -22.77 -2.25 -5.62
N GLU A 326 -22.06 -1.26 -5.08
CA GLU A 326 -21.34 -0.25 -5.84
C GLU A 326 -19.89 -0.64 -6.18
N LEU A 327 -19.39 -1.76 -5.63
CA LEU A 327 -17.98 -2.17 -5.70
C LEU A 327 -17.44 -2.22 -7.13
N VAL A 328 -18.18 -2.85 -8.05
CA VAL A 328 -17.73 -2.97 -9.45
C VAL A 328 -17.73 -1.62 -10.13
N GLU A 329 -18.85 -0.90 -10.08
CA GLU A 329 -19.02 0.33 -10.84
C GLU A 329 -18.18 1.49 -10.29
N LYS A 330 -18.18 1.69 -8.98
CA LYS A 330 -17.51 2.83 -8.32
C LYS A 330 -16.13 2.50 -7.77
N GLY A 331 -15.84 1.23 -7.52
CA GLY A 331 -14.55 0.73 -7.02
C GLY A 331 -13.65 0.22 -8.14
N LEU A 332 -13.84 -1.04 -8.55
CA LEU A 332 -12.90 -1.77 -9.41
C LEU A 332 -12.79 -1.20 -10.84
N ALA A 333 -13.90 -0.80 -11.45
CA ALA A 333 -13.91 -0.26 -12.80
C ALA A 333 -13.39 1.19 -12.89
N ARG A 334 -13.53 1.99 -11.82
CA ARG A 334 -13.15 3.42 -11.79
C ARG A 334 -11.75 3.72 -11.26
N ALA A 335 -11.14 2.83 -10.51
CA ALA A 335 -9.88 3.07 -9.80
C ALA A 335 -8.70 3.62 -10.65
N ASN A 336 -8.84 3.67 -11.98
CA ASN A 336 -7.81 4.17 -12.90
C ASN A 336 -8.08 5.55 -13.51
N LYS A 337 -9.10 6.31 -13.09
CA LYS A 337 -9.34 7.64 -13.68
C LYS A 337 -8.58 8.79 -13.02
N GLY A 338 -7.55 8.49 -12.23
CA GLY A 338 -6.58 9.48 -11.75
C GLY A 338 -7.07 10.46 -10.67
N GLN A 339 -8.37 10.53 -10.42
CA GLN A 339 -8.99 11.49 -9.49
C GLN A 339 -9.27 10.90 -8.10
N GLN A 340 -9.30 9.57 -7.99
CA GLN A 340 -9.55 8.88 -6.73
C GLN A 340 -8.22 8.48 -6.07
N MET A 341 -8.12 8.74 -4.76
CA MET A 341 -6.95 8.37 -3.98
C MET A 341 -7.16 7.04 -3.29
N LYS A 342 -8.07 6.97 -2.32
CA LYS A 342 -8.46 5.73 -1.65
C LYS A 342 -9.97 5.64 -1.59
N ILE A 343 -10.51 4.49 -2.01
CA ILE A 343 -11.91 4.15 -1.85
C ILE A 343 -12.00 3.07 -0.78
N LEU A 344 -12.92 3.26 0.14
CA LEU A 344 -13.26 2.29 1.16
C LEU A 344 -14.57 1.59 0.78
N LEU A 345 -14.57 0.28 0.92
CA LEU A 345 -15.78 -0.53 0.89
C LEU A 345 -16.32 -0.64 2.31
N ALA A 346 -17.58 -0.24 2.54
CA ALA A 346 -18.33 -0.50 3.76
C ALA A 346 -19.33 -1.62 3.46
N PRO A 347 -19.02 -2.89 3.77
CA PRO A 347 -19.85 -4.01 3.34
C PRO A 347 -21.13 -4.20 4.15
N GLY A 348 -21.21 -3.67 5.37
CA GLY A 348 -22.39 -3.67 6.23
C GLY A 348 -23.36 -2.53 5.90
N GLU A 349 -24.59 -2.60 6.44
CA GLU A 349 -25.52 -1.47 6.38
C GLU A 349 -24.93 -0.26 7.13
N GLN A 350 -24.75 0.86 6.44
CA GLN A 350 -24.40 2.13 7.08
C GLN A 350 -25.63 2.59 7.89
N LYS A 351 -25.46 2.74 9.19
CA LYS A 351 -26.47 3.26 10.10
C LYS A 351 -26.59 4.77 10.00
#